data_56b38f1fb30bac6f5db9b650c9d08e92
#
_entry.id   56b38f1fb30bac6f5db9b650c9d08e92
#
_cell.length_a   1.000
_cell.length_b   1.000
_cell.length_c   1.000
_cell.angle_alpha   90.00
_cell.angle_beta   90.00
_cell.angle_gamma   90.00
#
_symmetry.space_group_name_H-M   'P 1'
#
loop_
_entity.id
_entity.type
_entity.pdbx_description
1 polymer ?
#
loop_
_entity_poly.entity_id
_entity_poly.type
_entity_poly.pdbx_seq_one_letter_code
_entity_poly.pdbx_strand_id
1 'polypeptide(L)'
;MNCTRHIQFPITSICIAPHQCQCQRKLCIDCQYEHGVDIKYTIPTHRFQDLVIKQLQDSKIDQTFEFTEQRKNFLMILSQTESMLKNTWQHLQESIKQIYDTIEMQDKSYLKIMNKDFNPTDFSNTDLEKLVQIVQGKIQNEWKVQKDFYLQKLLKVKDWWEKEIKAVNEKLMKEMDQNLSLNFNLKQQQNEQKSQSQVNLKPFSYEIIQANSIKQQEYCMAVAINKDCSIVAASCYQLIKIYDFNQGMMKQNQVLNQHQSDVATLNFMKQSNQLISGDNGSILIWTYNNDNSWICSQNIKGHSDWIRCIILDNNEDLFISSSDDKTIKFWVKKNEWICQQTIQDHSSCVQQLSLNEQQNQVISCGEDSLILIIEQSQPNKNWIVKQKIQVDCCGLRLCFINNNLFTFQPAYGNMMYVYEMNSVNITINQGNEVGWLFPQQFIKKRQLLVNKHDKYVNLIRFTENSQFKVEQSIQFEKNHIFGQLSDDGEYLITWDETSKEIQIRRFKQQ
;
A
#
# COMPACT_ATOMS: atom_id res chain seq x y z
N MET A 1 21.53 -26.75 30.56
CA MET A 1 21.33 -27.06 29.10
C MET A 1 22.51 -27.85 28.63
N ASN A 2 22.30 -29.02 28.05
CA ASN A 2 23.39 -29.88 27.57
C ASN A 2 23.82 -29.53 26.15
N CYS A 3 25.05 -29.92 25.82
CA CYS A 3 25.63 -29.74 24.52
C CYS A 3 24.83 -30.52 23.45
N THR A 4 24.62 -29.94 22.28
CA THR A 4 23.91 -30.59 21.14
C THR A 4 24.74 -31.65 20.45
N ARG A 5 26.08 -31.59 20.56
CA ARG A 5 27.03 -32.58 20.00
C ARG A 5 27.37 -33.67 21.02
N HIS A 6 27.62 -33.28 22.27
CA HIS A 6 28.00 -34.18 23.38
C HIS A 6 26.87 -34.17 24.43
N ILE A 7 25.81 -34.91 24.15
CA ILE A 7 24.49 -34.84 24.83
C ILE A 7 24.60 -35.05 26.36
N GLN A 8 25.63 -35.73 26.83
CA GLN A 8 25.86 -36.01 28.25
C GLN A 8 26.54 -34.86 29.00
N PHE A 9 27.14 -33.89 28.31
CA PHE A 9 27.93 -32.85 28.97
C PHE A 9 27.20 -31.49 28.97
N PRO A 10 27.19 -30.78 30.11
CA PRO A 10 26.60 -29.48 30.20
C PRO A 10 27.45 -28.42 29.46
N ILE A 11 26.81 -27.38 28.96
CA ILE A 11 27.48 -26.21 28.40
C ILE A 11 28.11 -25.41 29.54
N THR A 12 29.44 -25.24 29.53
CA THR A 12 30.23 -24.61 30.58
C THR A 12 30.80 -23.25 30.18
N SER A 13 30.98 -22.99 28.88
CA SER A 13 31.62 -21.77 28.38
C SER A 13 31.03 -21.27 27.05
N ILE A 14 31.30 -20.01 26.77
CA ILE A 14 30.88 -19.31 25.52
C ILE A 14 32.17 -18.90 24.76
N CYS A 15 32.19 -19.20 23.47
CA CYS A 15 33.25 -18.75 22.55
C CYS A 15 33.00 -17.31 22.12
N ILE A 16 33.95 -16.40 22.35
CA ILE A 16 33.91 -14.99 21.97
C ILE A 16 34.89 -14.68 20.82
N ALA A 17 35.55 -15.68 20.22
CA ALA A 17 36.48 -15.47 19.12
C ALA A 17 35.75 -14.88 17.87
N PRO A 18 36.45 -14.03 17.07
CA PRO A 18 35.87 -13.41 15.87
C PRO A 18 35.85 -14.37 14.67
N HIS A 19 35.10 -15.47 14.77
CA HIS A 19 34.92 -16.45 13.70
C HIS A 19 33.51 -17.01 13.70
N GLN A 20 33.10 -17.65 12.62
CA GLN A 20 31.84 -18.40 12.57
C GLN A 20 31.99 -19.70 13.34
N CYS A 21 31.43 -19.74 14.55
CA CYS A 21 31.63 -20.83 15.47
C CYS A 21 30.74 -22.03 15.12
N GLN A 22 31.37 -23.16 14.77
CA GLN A 22 30.66 -24.42 14.45
C GLN A 22 29.84 -24.99 15.61
N CYS A 23 30.19 -24.67 16.86
CA CYS A 23 29.45 -25.04 18.04
C CYS A 23 28.41 -23.99 18.48
N GLN A 24 27.99 -23.10 17.57
CA GLN A 24 27.04 -22.00 17.89
C GLN A 24 27.44 -21.18 19.13
N ARG A 25 28.74 -21.05 19.34
CA ARG A 25 29.39 -20.38 20.50
C ARG A 25 29.17 -21.03 21.87
N LYS A 26 28.43 -22.15 21.98
CA LYS A 26 28.13 -22.86 23.21
C LYS A 26 29.07 -24.09 23.31
N LEU A 27 29.95 -24.08 24.32
CA LEU A 27 30.95 -25.08 24.49
C LEU A 27 30.73 -25.90 25.77
N CYS A 28 30.66 -27.20 25.64
CA CYS A 28 30.94 -28.14 26.74
C CYS A 28 32.45 -28.40 26.84
N ILE A 29 32.87 -29.19 27.79
CA ILE A 29 34.30 -29.45 28.00
C ILE A 29 34.96 -30.10 26.78
N ASP A 30 34.29 -31.03 26.14
CA ASP A 30 34.81 -31.70 24.94
C ASP A 30 34.81 -30.79 23.74
N CYS A 31 33.74 -30.00 23.52
CA CYS A 31 33.71 -28.96 22.50
C CYS A 31 34.83 -27.93 22.68
N GLN A 32 35.24 -27.63 23.89
CA GLN A 32 36.32 -26.70 24.18
C GLN A 32 37.68 -27.24 23.70
N TYR A 33 37.90 -28.54 23.85
CA TYR A 33 39.08 -29.23 23.35
C TYR A 33 39.07 -29.35 21.82
N GLU A 34 37.97 -29.79 21.25
CA GLU A 34 37.84 -29.99 19.81
C GLU A 34 37.84 -28.68 19.00
N HIS A 35 37.41 -27.56 19.64
CA HIS A 35 37.22 -26.30 18.94
C HIS A 35 38.51 -25.59 18.53
N GLY A 36 39.66 -25.98 19.13
CA GLY A 36 40.97 -25.47 18.78
C GLY A 36 41.17 -23.95 18.98
N VAL A 37 40.33 -23.30 19.77
CA VAL A 37 40.39 -21.87 20.07
C VAL A 37 41.13 -21.66 21.38
N ASP A 38 42.03 -20.68 21.39
CA ASP A 38 42.75 -20.28 22.60
C ASP A 38 41.78 -19.98 23.76
N ILE A 39 42.10 -20.45 24.97
CA ILE A 39 41.29 -20.29 26.19
C ILE A 39 40.92 -18.83 26.46
N LYS A 40 41.79 -17.89 26.08
CA LYS A 40 41.52 -16.43 26.19
C LYS A 40 40.25 -15.96 25.44
N TYR A 41 39.77 -16.71 24.46
CA TYR A 41 38.54 -16.43 23.73
C TYR A 41 37.33 -17.26 24.22
N THR A 42 37.46 -17.88 25.39
CA THR A 42 36.34 -18.60 26.00
C THR A 42 36.02 -18.01 27.37
N ILE A 43 34.75 -17.77 27.62
CA ILE A 43 34.25 -17.19 28.88
C ILE A 43 33.30 -18.20 29.53
N PRO A 44 33.51 -18.55 30.82
CA PRO A 44 32.56 -19.37 31.56
C PRO A 44 31.14 -18.75 31.54
N THR A 45 30.13 -19.59 31.41
CA THR A 45 28.73 -19.13 31.26
C THR A 45 28.26 -18.22 32.40
N HIS A 46 28.66 -18.48 33.61
CA HIS A 46 28.32 -17.66 34.79
C HIS A 46 28.96 -16.26 34.77
N ARG A 47 30.13 -16.09 34.14
CA ARG A 47 30.81 -14.80 34.00
C ARG A 47 30.38 -14.04 32.75
N PHE A 48 29.90 -14.73 31.73
CA PHE A 48 29.53 -14.11 30.49
C PHE A 48 28.36 -13.14 30.67
N GLN A 49 27.38 -13.51 31.49
CA GLN A 49 26.22 -12.65 31.77
C GLN A 49 26.63 -11.36 32.49
N ASP A 50 27.50 -11.47 33.53
CA ASP A 50 27.98 -10.31 34.26
C ASP A 50 28.78 -9.35 33.35
N LEU A 51 29.62 -9.90 32.47
CA LEU A 51 30.40 -9.11 31.51
C LEU A 51 29.50 -8.39 30.51
N VAL A 52 28.43 -9.05 30.01
CA VAL A 52 27.46 -8.44 29.11
C VAL A 52 26.71 -7.31 29.82
N ILE A 53 26.24 -7.54 31.05
CA ILE A 53 25.55 -6.51 31.84
C ILE A 53 26.46 -5.32 32.09
N LYS A 54 27.70 -5.57 32.52
CA LYS A 54 28.69 -4.52 32.73
C LYS A 54 28.97 -3.71 31.44
N GLN A 55 29.17 -4.40 30.34
CA GLN A 55 29.44 -3.74 29.06
C GLN A 55 28.23 -2.92 28.57
N LEU A 56 26.99 -3.39 28.82
CA LEU A 56 25.76 -2.64 28.53
C LEU A 56 25.62 -1.40 29.43
N GLN A 57 25.96 -1.53 30.73
CA GLN A 57 25.99 -0.39 31.65
C GLN A 57 27.06 0.63 31.29
N ASP A 58 28.28 0.18 30.97
CA ASP A 58 29.40 1.04 30.57
C ASP A 58 29.11 1.76 29.23
N SER A 59 28.32 1.15 28.33
CA SER A 59 27.94 1.74 27.03
C SER A 59 26.80 2.76 27.12
N LYS A 60 26.28 3.05 28.30
CA LYS A 60 25.16 4.00 28.54
C LYS A 60 23.92 3.72 27.66
N ILE A 61 23.67 2.48 27.28
CA ILE A 61 22.48 2.09 26.52
C ILE A 61 21.20 2.33 27.35
N ASP A 62 21.34 2.63 28.63
CA ASP A 62 20.22 2.95 29.55
C ASP A 62 19.64 4.38 29.32
N GLN A 63 20.10 5.12 28.29
CA GLN A 63 19.51 6.42 27.90
C GLN A 63 18.19 6.28 27.11
N THR A 64 17.56 5.12 27.07
CA THR A 64 16.23 4.90 26.46
C THR A 64 15.15 5.81 27.07
N PHE A 65 15.32 6.23 28.33
CA PHE A 65 14.38 7.12 29.01
C PHE A 65 14.46 8.54 28.45
N GLU A 66 15.66 9.08 28.20
CA GLU A 66 15.87 10.41 27.64
C GLU A 66 15.36 10.53 26.20
N PHE A 67 15.60 9.52 25.35
CA PHE A 67 15.03 9.45 24.01
C PHE A 67 13.51 9.32 24.03
N THR A 68 12.95 8.61 24.99
CA THR A 68 11.49 8.45 25.12
C THR A 68 10.84 9.77 25.50
N GLU A 69 11.45 10.54 26.41
CA GLU A 69 10.95 11.84 26.81
C GLU A 69 11.10 12.90 25.71
N GLN A 70 12.22 12.93 25.01
CA GLN A 70 12.41 13.78 23.85
C GLN A 70 11.40 13.46 22.74
N ARG A 71 11.12 12.18 22.49
CA ARG A 71 10.08 11.76 21.53
C ARG A 71 8.69 12.24 21.94
N LYS A 72 8.33 12.14 23.21
CA LYS A 72 7.05 12.65 23.72
C LYS A 72 6.94 14.16 23.55
N ASN A 73 7.99 14.91 23.89
CA ASN A 73 8.03 16.34 23.71
C ASN A 73 7.88 16.75 22.25
N PHE A 74 8.55 16.03 21.34
CA PHE A 74 8.42 16.28 19.89
C PHE A 74 7.01 15.99 19.37
N LEU A 75 6.39 14.88 19.80
CA LEU A 75 5.01 14.55 19.45
C LEU A 75 4.01 15.59 20.00
N MET A 76 4.28 16.13 21.20
CA MET A 76 3.46 17.21 21.76
C MET A 76 3.57 18.49 20.92
N ILE A 77 4.78 18.88 20.48
CA ILE A 77 5.00 20.04 19.61
C ILE A 77 4.27 19.85 18.26
N LEU A 78 4.35 18.67 17.66
CA LEU A 78 3.65 18.36 16.41
C LEU A 78 2.13 18.50 16.59
N SER A 79 1.57 17.95 17.66
CA SER A 79 0.13 18.06 17.96
C SER A 79 -0.31 19.50 18.20
N GLN A 80 0.50 20.31 18.89
CA GLN A 80 0.22 21.74 19.09
C GLN A 80 0.27 22.50 17.76
N THR A 81 1.25 22.23 16.90
CA THR A 81 1.40 22.84 15.58
C THR A 81 0.21 22.48 14.68
N GLU A 82 -0.20 21.22 14.66
CA GLU A 82 -1.40 20.76 13.93
C GLU A 82 -2.66 21.53 14.39
N SER A 83 -2.86 21.66 15.71
CA SER A 83 -3.97 22.38 16.29
C SER A 83 -3.96 23.86 15.92
N MET A 84 -2.79 24.51 15.95
CA MET A 84 -2.64 25.91 15.55
C MET A 84 -2.98 26.13 14.08
N LEU A 85 -2.46 25.27 13.18
CA LEU A 85 -2.74 25.34 11.74
C LEU A 85 -4.23 25.14 11.46
N LYS A 86 -4.86 24.18 12.13
CA LYS A 86 -6.29 23.90 12.00
C LYS A 86 -7.15 25.08 12.45
N ASN A 87 -6.82 25.70 13.57
CA ASN A 87 -7.51 26.91 14.05
C ASN A 87 -7.35 28.07 13.07
N THR A 88 -6.14 28.33 12.59
CA THR A 88 -5.88 29.39 11.61
C THR A 88 -6.68 29.16 10.33
N TRP A 89 -6.76 27.93 9.85
CA TRP A 89 -7.56 27.56 8.69
C TRP A 89 -9.06 27.78 8.90
N GLN A 90 -9.59 27.40 10.06
CA GLN A 90 -10.99 27.62 10.40
C GLN A 90 -11.34 29.11 10.43
N HIS A 91 -10.50 29.95 11.07
CA HIS A 91 -10.69 31.39 11.08
C HIS A 91 -10.67 32.01 9.68
N LEU A 92 -9.79 31.53 8.81
CA LEU A 92 -9.75 31.99 7.42
C LEU A 92 -11.04 31.61 6.67
N GLN A 93 -11.50 30.35 6.81
CA GLN A 93 -12.74 29.87 6.20
C GLN A 93 -13.97 30.72 6.69
N GLU A 94 -14.06 30.99 7.98
CA GLU A 94 -15.13 31.81 8.54
C GLU A 94 -15.10 33.24 8.00
N SER A 95 -13.91 33.86 7.93
CA SER A 95 -13.76 35.21 7.40
C SER A 95 -14.15 35.31 5.92
N ILE A 96 -13.74 34.32 5.10
CA ILE A 96 -14.14 34.25 3.69
C ILE A 96 -15.64 34.05 3.57
N LYS A 97 -16.23 33.16 4.37
CA LYS A 97 -17.66 32.89 4.39
C LYS A 97 -18.47 34.14 4.73
N GLN A 98 -18.06 34.88 5.75
CA GLN A 98 -18.72 36.13 6.13
C GLN A 98 -18.75 37.15 5.01
N ILE A 99 -17.67 37.26 4.22
CA ILE A 99 -17.63 38.15 3.04
C ILE A 99 -18.62 37.67 1.98
N TYR A 100 -18.68 36.40 1.68
CA TYR A 100 -19.62 35.85 0.69
C TYR A 100 -21.08 36.00 1.18
N ASP A 101 -21.38 35.71 2.44
CA ASP A 101 -22.70 35.83 3.02
C ASP A 101 -23.18 37.30 2.98
N THR A 102 -22.26 38.25 3.19
CA THR A 102 -22.56 39.68 3.08
C THR A 102 -22.92 40.07 1.63
N ILE A 103 -22.15 39.63 0.66
CA ILE A 103 -22.43 39.87 -0.76
C ILE A 103 -23.77 39.26 -1.15
N GLU A 104 -24.00 37.98 -0.79
CA GLU A 104 -25.25 37.27 -1.12
C GLU A 104 -26.48 37.87 -0.47
N MET A 105 -26.37 38.32 0.78
CA MET A 105 -27.47 38.96 1.48
C MET A 105 -27.88 40.30 0.83
N GLN A 106 -26.90 41.07 0.39
CA GLN A 106 -27.15 42.31 -0.33
C GLN A 106 -27.71 42.05 -1.73
N ASP A 107 -27.14 41.14 -2.51
CA ASP A 107 -27.66 40.72 -3.82
C ASP A 107 -29.11 40.22 -3.70
N LYS A 108 -29.43 39.39 -2.70
CA LYS A 108 -30.82 38.94 -2.43
C LYS A 108 -31.78 40.06 -2.07
N SER A 109 -31.31 41.10 -1.38
CA SER A 109 -32.15 42.26 -1.06
C SER A 109 -32.58 43.01 -2.32
N TYR A 110 -31.72 43.11 -3.33
CA TYR A 110 -32.05 43.71 -4.62
C TYR A 110 -32.90 42.77 -5.49
N LEU A 111 -32.63 41.47 -5.50
CA LEU A 111 -33.41 40.49 -6.27
C LEU A 111 -34.86 40.36 -5.79
N LYS A 112 -35.12 40.55 -4.50
CA LYS A 112 -36.50 40.60 -3.96
C LYS A 112 -37.32 41.74 -4.56
N ILE A 113 -36.69 42.85 -4.91
CA ILE A 113 -37.33 44.00 -5.52
C ILE A 113 -37.57 43.79 -7.03
N MET A 114 -36.85 42.85 -7.67
CA MET A 114 -36.94 42.57 -9.11
C MET A 114 -38.00 41.52 -9.48
N ASN A 115 -38.75 40.95 -8.55
CA ASN A 115 -39.82 40.02 -8.84
C ASN A 115 -40.90 40.65 -9.73
N LYS A 116 -41.24 40.02 -10.86
CA LYS A 116 -42.06 40.58 -11.96
C LYS A 116 -43.51 40.96 -11.58
N ASP A 117 -43.98 40.55 -10.42
CA ASP A 117 -45.40 40.76 -9.97
C ASP A 117 -45.56 41.77 -8.84
N PHE A 118 -44.63 42.71 -8.69
CA PHE A 118 -44.76 43.71 -7.64
C PHE A 118 -45.56 44.95 -8.07
N ASN A 119 -46.46 45.39 -7.21
CA ASN A 119 -47.12 46.66 -7.36
C ASN A 119 -46.37 47.71 -6.54
N PRO A 120 -45.85 48.79 -7.16
CA PRO A 120 -45.08 49.82 -6.42
C PRO A 120 -45.83 50.48 -5.28
N THR A 121 -47.18 50.47 -5.29
CA THR A 121 -48.01 51.07 -4.24
C THR A 121 -48.05 50.25 -2.93
N ASP A 122 -47.62 48.98 -2.98
CA ASP A 122 -47.65 48.07 -1.83
C ASP A 122 -46.34 48.11 -1.00
N PHE A 123 -45.34 48.87 -1.46
CA PHE A 123 -44.06 49.00 -0.78
C PHE A 123 -44.07 49.98 0.36
N SER A 124 -43.25 49.72 1.38
CA SER A 124 -42.97 50.70 2.41
C SER A 124 -42.29 51.93 1.80
N ASN A 125 -42.46 53.12 2.44
CA ASN A 125 -41.80 54.35 1.99
C ASN A 125 -40.27 54.18 1.88
N THR A 126 -39.65 53.38 2.75
CA THR A 126 -38.21 53.06 2.73
C THR A 126 -37.81 52.20 1.56
N ASP A 127 -38.66 51.26 1.11
CA ASP A 127 -38.39 50.42 -0.05
C ASP A 127 -38.65 51.16 -1.35
N LEU A 128 -39.66 52.04 -1.40
CA LEU A 128 -39.91 52.94 -2.51
C LEU A 128 -38.74 53.90 -2.71
N GLU A 129 -38.18 54.48 -1.65
CA GLU A 129 -37.00 55.35 -1.73
C GLU A 129 -35.81 54.63 -2.31
N LYS A 130 -35.57 53.33 -1.92
CA LYS A 130 -34.54 52.47 -2.53
C LYS A 130 -34.81 52.26 -4.03
N LEU A 131 -36.06 52.00 -4.43
CA LEU A 131 -36.43 51.84 -5.84
C LEU A 131 -36.17 53.12 -6.65
N VAL A 132 -36.48 54.28 -6.09
CA VAL A 132 -36.19 55.58 -6.72
C VAL A 132 -34.68 55.77 -6.89
N GLN A 133 -33.88 55.42 -5.91
CA GLN A 133 -32.41 55.49 -5.99
C GLN A 133 -31.84 54.51 -6.99
N ILE A 134 -32.45 53.33 -7.15
CA ILE A 134 -32.08 52.35 -8.21
C ILE A 134 -32.39 52.92 -9.59
N VAL A 135 -33.59 53.49 -9.80
CA VAL A 135 -33.97 54.12 -11.06
C VAL A 135 -33.07 55.29 -11.40
N GLN A 136 -32.60 56.05 -10.40
CA GLN A 136 -31.63 57.14 -10.56
C GLN A 136 -30.19 56.64 -10.83
N GLY A 137 -29.94 55.34 -10.79
CA GLY A 137 -28.63 54.72 -11.05
C GLY A 137 -27.59 54.93 -9.91
N LYS A 138 -27.97 55.55 -8.80
CA LYS A 138 -27.04 55.87 -7.70
C LYS A 138 -26.61 54.65 -6.91
N ILE A 139 -27.53 53.80 -6.50
CA ILE A 139 -27.25 52.62 -5.68
C ILE A 139 -26.52 51.51 -6.48
N GLN A 140 -26.86 51.33 -7.75
CA GLN A 140 -26.21 50.34 -8.58
C GLN A 140 -24.69 50.57 -8.73
N ASN A 141 -24.30 51.83 -8.84
CA ASN A 141 -22.88 52.18 -8.95
C ASN A 141 -22.14 52.00 -7.62
N GLU A 142 -22.74 52.41 -6.52
CA GLU A 142 -22.17 52.30 -5.17
C GLU A 142 -22.00 50.83 -4.76
N TRP A 143 -23.04 49.99 -5.02
CA TRP A 143 -22.98 48.56 -4.70
C TRP A 143 -21.96 47.80 -5.60
N LYS A 144 -21.92 48.12 -6.88
CA LYS A 144 -20.94 47.58 -7.79
C LYS A 144 -19.50 47.86 -7.34
N VAL A 145 -19.24 49.11 -6.94
CA VAL A 145 -17.94 49.53 -6.40
C VAL A 145 -17.61 48.81 -5.11
N GLN A 146 -18.57 48.60 -4.20
CA GLN A 146 -18.39 47.85 -2.95
C GLN A 146 -18.13 46.37 -3.24
N LYS A 147 -18.91 45.76 -4.13
CA LYS A 147 -18.75 44.36 -4.53
C LYS A 147 -17.36 44.11 -5.16
N ASP A 148 -16.94 44.97 -6.08
CA ASP A 148 -15.63 44.91 -6.70
C ASP A 148 -14.51 45.08 -5.67
N PHE A 149 -14.70 45.93 -4.66
CA PHE A 149 -13.77 46.12 -3.57
C PHE A 149 -13.63 44.82 -2.69
N TYR A 150 -14.74 44.16 -2.34
CA TYR A 150 -14.71 42.88 -1.63
C TYR A 150 -14.06 41.77 -2.45
N LEU A 151 -14.36 41.67 -3.75
CA LEU A 151 -13.75 40.71 -4.66
C LEU A 151 -12.23 40.93 -4.79
N GLN A 152 -11.80 42.21 -4.89
CA GLN A 152 -10.37 42.52 -4.93
C GLN A 152 -9.67 42.19 -3.61
N LYS A 153 -10.32 42.38 -2.46
CA LYS A 153 -9.77 41.94 -1.16
C LYS A 153 -9.60 40.44 -1.11
N LEU A 154 -10.61 39.68 -1.55
CA LEU A 154 -10.53 38.21 -1.60
C LEU A 154 -9.39 37.72 -2.53
N LEU A 155 -9.22 38.33 -3.71
CA LEU A 155 -8.12 38.03 -4.60
C LEU A 155 -6.76 38.29 -3.97
N LYS A 156 -6.59 39.44 -3.30
CA LYS A 156 -5.34 39.75 -2.57
C LYS A 156 -5.05 38.77 -1.45
N VAL A 157 -6.07 38.34 -0.70
CA VAL A 157 -5.92 37.33 0.36
C VAL A 157 -5.53 35.99 -0.25
N LYS A 158 -6.15 35.60 -1.39
CA LYS A 158 -5.79 34.38 -2.12
C LYS A 158 -4.33 34.40 -2.59
N ASP A 159 -3.93 35.48 -3.28
CA ASP A 159 -2.56 35.61 -3.82
C ASP A 159 -1.51 35.62 -2.70
N TRP A 160 -1.81 36.32 -1.59
CA TRP A 160 -0.94 36.32 -0.42
C TRP A 160 -0.84 34.92 0.19
N TRP A 161 -1.96 34.24 0.37
CA TRP A 161 -1.99 32.88 0.92
C TRP A 161 -1.21 31.90 0.07
N GLU A 162 -1.46 31.87 -1.23
CA GLU A 162 -0.73 30.99 -2.16
C GLU A 162 0.79 31.25 -2.11
N LYS A 163 1.20 32.51 -2.07
CA LYS A 163 2.61 32.89 -2.03
C LYS A 163 3.28 32.53 -0.70
N GLU A 164 2.68 32.89 0.42
CA GLU A 164 3.28 32.66 1.75
C GLU A 164 3.26 31.20 2.14
N ILE A 165 2.18 30.46 1.89
CA ILE A 165 2.11 29.03 2.18
C ILE A 165 3.11 28.27 1.32
N LYS A 166 3.26 28.64 0.05
CA LYS A 166 4.26 28.02 -0.83
C LYS A 166 5.67 28.28 -0.31
N ALA A 167 5.99 29.52 0.07
CA ALA A 167 7.30 29.88 0.62
C ALA A 167 7.61 29.17 1.95
N VAL A 168 6.62 29.07 2.86
CA VAL A 168 6.78 28.33 4.12
C VAL A 168 6.98 26.85 3.87
N ASN A 169 6.21 26.27 2.95
CA ASN A 169 6.34 24.84 2.61
C ASN A 169 7.70 24.53 1.97
N GLU A 170 8.16 25.35 1.02
CA GLU A 170 9.48 25.21 0.40
C GLU A 170 10.62 25.35 1.44
N LYS A 171 10.47 26.27 2.39
CA LYS A 171 11.46 26.45 3.46
C LYS A 171 11.49 25.25 4.42
N LEU A 172 10.32 24.75 4.84
CA LEU A 172 10.21 23.56 5.70
C LEU A 172 10.78 22.32 5.02
N MET A 173 10.46 22.09 3.76
CA MET A 173 10.99 20.96 2.99
C MET A 173 12.51 21.04 2.88
N LYS A 174 13.07 22.23 2.57
CA LYS A 174 14.49 22.44 2.48
C LYS A 174 15.21 22.21 3.82
N GLU A 175 14.66 22.66 4.93
CA GLU A 175 15.22 22.41 6.26
C GLU A 175 15.09 20.94 6.69
N MET A 176 14.00 20.27 6.35
CA MET A 176 13.85 18.84 6.56
C MET A 176 14.87 18.05 5.75
N ASP A 177 15.05 18.36 4.48
CA ASP A 177 16.06 17.71 3.63
C ASP A 177 17.49 17.95 4.14
N GLN A 178 17.81 19.15 4.62
CA GLN A 178 19.11 19.45 5.24
C GLN A 178 19.32 18.66 6.53
N ASN A 179 18.32 18.55 7.40
CA ASN A 179 18.41 17.79 8.64
C ASN A 179 18.44 16.27 8.39
N LEU A 180 17.68 15.78 7.39
CA LEU A 180 17.74 14.39 6.96
C LEU A 180 19.09 14.06 6.30
N SER A 181 19.64 14.98 5.49
CA SER A 181 20.96 14.81 4.87
C SER A 181 22.11 14.88 5.89
N LEU A 182 22.00 15.68 6.95
CA LEU A 182 22.94 15.66 8.08
C LEU A 182 22.90 14.32 8.84
N ASN A 183 21.71 13.78 9.07
CA ASN A 183 21.55 12.43 9.64
C ASN A 183 22.05 11.34 8.69
N PHE A 184 21.91 11.54 7.38
CA PHE A 184 22.41 10.64 6.36
C PHE A 184 23.95 10.71 6.28
N ASN A 185 24.54 11.90 6.37
CA ASN A 185 26.00 12.10 6.40
C ASN A 185 26.63 11.59 7.70
N LEU A 186 25.96 11.73 8.85
CA LEU A 186 26.39 11.11 10.12
C LEU A 186 26.30 9.58 10.06
N LYS A 187 25.25 9.04 9.43
CA LYS A 187 25.14 7.59 9.13
C LYS A 187 26.15 7.15 8.06
N GLN A 188 26.46 7.98 7.06
CA GLN A 188 27.54 7.69 6.11
C GLN A 188 28.92 7.72 6.76
N GLN A 189 29.24 8.68 7.62
CA GLN A 189 30.50 8.69 8.36
C GLN A 189 30.63 7.53 9.36
N GLN A 190 29.54 7.12 9.99
CA GLN A 190 29.49 5.89 10.79
C GLN A 190 29.47 4.63 9.93
N ASN A 191 28.92 4.69 8.71
CA ASN A 191 28.94 3.62 7.73
C ASN A 191 30.25 3.59 6.93
N GLU A 192 30.95 4.69 6.72
CA GLU A 192 32.29 4.68 6.12
C GLU A 192 33.34 4.05 7.04
N GLN A 193 33.17 4.15 8.35
CA GLN A 193 33.90 3.29 9.30
C GLN A 193 33.38 1.85 9.37
N LYS A 194 32.13 1.59 8.91
CA LYS A 194 31.53 0.25 8.69
C LYS A 194 31.53 -0.19 7.23
N SER A 195 31.78 0.69 6.25
CA SER A 195 31.69 0.43 4.81
C SER A 195 32.87 -0.33 4.21
N GLN A 196 33.69 -0.94 5.04
CA GLN A 196 34.41 -2.16 4.61
C GLN A 196 33.53 -3.42 4.71
N SER A 197 32.28 -3.32 5.17
CA SER A 197 31.24 -4.28 4.91
C SER A 197 30.14 -3.63 4.07
N GLN A 198 30.36 -3.44 2.79
CA GLN A 198 29.27 -3.45 1.83
C GLN A 198 28.40 -4.67 2.20
N VAL A 199 27.17 -4.44 2.60
CA VAL A 199 26.14 -5.47 2.49
C VAL A 199 26.00 -5.68 0.99
N ASN A 200 26.85 -6.53 0.43
CA ASN A 200 26.70 -7.15 -0.87
C ASN A 200 25.38 -7.93 -0.72
N LEU A 201 24.26 -7.24 -1.04
CA LEU A 201 22.98 -7.92 -1.20
C LEU A 201 23.22 -8.95 -2.28
N LYS A 202 23.47 -10.18 -1.86
CA LYS A 202 23.77 -11.30 -2.78
C LYS A 202 22.68 -11.36 -3.84
N PRO A 203 23.03 -11.54 -5.11
CA PRO A 203 22.06 -11.77 -6.16
C PRO A 203 21.16 -12.95 -5.77
N PHE A 204 19.94 -12.94 -6.26
CA PHE A 204 19.02 -14.05 -6.07
C PHE A 204 18.34 -14.42 -7.38
N SER A 205 17.80 -15.61 -7.43
CA SER A 205 16.97 -16.09 -8.52
C SER A 205 15.79 -16.90 -7.98
N TYR A 206 14.78 -17.07 -8.81
CA TYR A 206 13.70 -18.01 -8.59
C TYR A 206 13.90 -19.17 -9.58
N GLU A 207 14.22 -20.33 -9.06
CA GLU A 207 14.49 -21.52 -9.85
C GLU A 207 13.27 -22.44 -9.87
N ILE A 208 12.94 -22.97 -11.04
CA ILE A 208 11.81 -23.89 -11.21
C ILE A 208 12.08 -25.22 -10.52
N ILE A 209 11.09 -25.73 -9.80
CA ILE A 209 11.10 -27.07 -9.22
C ILE A 209 10.45 -28.02 -10.24
N GLN A 210 11.21 -28.45 -11.24
CA GLN A 210 10.67 -29.19 -12.40
C GLN A 210 9.88 -30.46 -12.04
N ALA A 211 10.26 -31.15 -10.97
CA ALA A 211 9.58 -32.39 -10.54
C ALA A 211 8.14 -32.16 -10.02
N ASN A 212 7.74 -30.91 -9.82
CA ASN A 212 6.53 -30.57 -9.08
C ASN A 212 5.54 -29.72 -9.89
N SER A 213 5.75 -29.56 -11.21
CA SER A 213 4.74 -28.90 -12.05
C SER A 213 3.49 -29.77 -12.20
N ILE A 214 2.33 -29.15 -12.18
CA ILE A 214 1.03 -29.83 -12.32
C ILE A 214 0.38 -29.41 -13.63
N LYS A 215 0.05 -30.40 -14.46
CA LYS A 215 -0.70 -30.17 -15.69
C LYS A 215 -2.11 -29.66 -15.37
N GLN A 216 -2.45 -28.51 -15.91
CA GLN A 216 -3.78 -27.93 -15.90
C GLN A 216 -4.10 -27.38 -17.29
N GLN A 217 -4.84 -28.19 -18.06
CA GLN A 217 -5.22 -27.86 -19.44
C GLN A 217 -6.20 -26.68 -19.50
N GLU A 218 -7.04 -26.56 -18.47
CA GLU A 218 -8.05 -25.52 -18.33
C GLU A 218 -7.39 -24.20 -17.92
N TYR A 219 -8.03 -23.11 -18.33
CA TYR A 219 -7.53 -21.77 -18.09
C TYR A 219 -7.51 -21.46 -16.58
N CYS A 220 -6.37 -20.95 -16.10
CA CYS A 220 -6.13 -20.62 -14.69
C CYS A 220 -5.86 -19.13 -14.56
N MET A 221 -6.90 -18.35 -14.30
CA MET A 221 -6.83 -16.88 -14.23
C MET A 221 -6.29 -16.37 -12.88
N ALA A 222 -6.40 -17.16 -11.83
CA ALA A 222 -5.99 -16.77 -10.49
C ALA A 222 -5.34 -17.91 -9.73
N VAL A 223 -4.29 -17.60 -9.00
CA VAL A 223 -3.60 -18.49 -8.07
C VAL A 223 -3.48 -17.76 -6.74
N ALA A 224 -3.67 -18.45 -5.63
CA ALA A 224 -3.42 -17.92 -4.29
C ALA A 224 -2.68 -18.95 -3.45
N ILE A 225 -1.77 -18.48 -2.60
CA ILE A 225 -1.08 -19.28 -1.59
C ILE A 225 -1.33 -18.67 -0.22
N ASN A 226 -1.61 -19.51 0.78
CA ASN A 226 -1.87 -19.03 2.11
C ASN A 226 -0.57 -18.60 2.83
N LYS A 227 -0.70 -17.90 3.95
CA LYS A 227 0.41 -17.23 4.66
C LYS A 227 1.54 -18.16 5.09
N ASP A 228 1.21 -19.37 5.54
CA ASP A 228 2.19 -20.37 6.01
C ASP A 228 2.70 -21.29 4.88
N CYS A 229 2.29 -21.02 3.65
CA CYS A 229 2.65 -21.82 2.49
C CYS A 229 2.28 -23.31 2.63
N SER A 230 1.13 -23.61 3.21
CA SER A 230 0.61 -24.98 3.34
C SER A 230 -0.50 -25.33 2.35
N ILE A 231 -1.15 -24.31 1.76
CA ILE A 231 -2.29 -24.48 0.85
C ILE A 231 -2.13 -23.57 -0.35
N VAL A 232 -2.40 -24.11 -1.54
CA VAL A 232 -2.52 -23.36 -2.79
C VAL A 232 -3.93 -23.55 -3.36
N ALA A 233 -4.53 -22.45 -3.79
CA ALA A 233 -5.78 -22.44 -4.55
C ALA A 233 -5.48 -21.96 -5.98
N ALA A 234 -6.02 -22.66 -6.97
CA ALA A 234 -5.87 -22.29 -8.38
C ALA A 234 -7.22 -22.36 -9.08
N SER A 235 -7.56 -21.30 -9.83
CA SER A 235 -8.80 -21.28 -10.62
C SER A 235 -8.69 -22.25 -11.82
N CYS A 236 -9.85 -22.81 -12.20
CA CYS A 236 -9.99 -23.73 -13.33
C CYS A 236 -11.38 -23.45 -13.96
N TYR A 237 -11.45 -22.41 -14.80
CA TYR A 237 -12.72 -21.80 -15.19
C TYR A 237 -13.54 -21.40 -13.94
N GLN A 238 -14.79 -21.88 -13.81
CA GLN A 238 -15.65 -21.65 -12.64
C GLN A 238 -15.28 -22.47 -11.39
N LEU A 239 -14.33 -23.39 -11.51
CA LEU A 239 -13.90 -24.23 -10.40
C LEU A 239 -12.66 -23.63 -9.70
N ILE A 240 -12.48 -23.98 -8.42
CA ILE A 240 -11.25 -23.72 -7.70
C ILE A 240 -10.68 -25.06 -7.23
N LYS A 241 -9.47 -25.37 -7.65
CA LYS A 241 -8.73 -26.55 -7.17
C LYS A 241 -7.90 -26.17 -5.96
N ILE A 242 -8.06 -26.88 -4.87
CA ILE A 242 -7.32 -26.72 -3.63
C ILE A 242 -6.24 -27.78 -3.56
N TYR A 243 -5.03 -27.37 -3.25
CA TYR A 243 -3.86 -28.24 -3.13
C TYR A 243 -3.25 -28.10 -1.75
N ASP A 244 -2.92 -29.20 -1.11
CA ASP A 244 -1.97 -29.24 -0.02
C ASP A 244 -0.58 -28.91 -0.58
N PHE A 245 0.13 -27.98 0.05
CA PHE A 245 1.43 -27.52 -0.41
C PHE A 245 2.49 -27.78 0.65
N ASN A 246 3.55 -28.49 0.29
CA ASN A 246 4.66 -28.78 1.19
C ASN A 246 5.99 -28.71 0.44
N GLN A 247 6.85 -27.74 0.78
CA GLN A 247 8.20 -27.55 0.24
C GLN A 247 8.27 -27.57 -1.30
N GLY A 248 7.26 -26.97 -1.96
CA GLY A 248 7.18 -26.93 -3.42
C GLY A 248 6.47 -28.14 -4.05
N MET A 249 5.99 -29.12 -3.28
CA MET A 249 5.13 -30.19 -3.76
C MET A 249 3.66 -29.81 -3.58
N MET A 250 2.85 -30.06 -4.58
CA MET A 250 1.40 -29.85 -4.56
C MET A 250 0.66 -31.17 -4.72
N LYS A 251 -0.31 -31.41 -3.86
CA LYS A 251 -1.24 -32.54 -3.96
C LYS A 251 -2.66 -32.02 -3.93
N GLN A 252 -3.44 -32.30 -4.99
CA GLN A 252 -4.84 -31.87 -5.04
C GLN A 252 -5.63 -32.54 -3.90
N ASN A 253 -6.29 -31.68 -3.12
CA ASN A 253 -7.09 -32.07 -1.97
C ASN A 253 -8.59 -32.01 -2.30
N GLN A 254 -9.06 -30.87 -2.83
CA GLN A 254 -10.48 -30.63 -3.08
C GLN A 254 -10.71 -29.79 -4.34
N VAL A 255 -11.94 -29.87 -4.89
CA VAL A 255 -12.42 -29.00 -5.96
C VAL A 255 -13.68 -28.30 -5.47
N LEU A 256 -13.70 -26.97 -5.55
CA LEU A 256 -14.83 -26.12 -5.19
C LEU A 256 -15.58 -25.73 -6.46
N ASN A 257 -16.92 -25.86 -6.46
CA ASN A 257 -17.75 -25.77 -7.68
C ASN A 257 -19.00 -24.91 -7.52
N GLN A 258 -18.96 -23.86 -6.71
CA GLN A 258 -20.14 -23.02 -6.46
C GLN A 258 -20.19 -21.73 -7.28
N HIS A 259 -19.10 -21.35 -7.94
CA HIS A 259 -19.10 -20.23 -8.86
C HIS A 259 -19.91 -20.54 -10.12
N GLN A 260 -20.58 -19.53 -10.67
CA GLN A 260 -21.40 -19.65 -11.88
C GLN A 260 -20.65 -19.18 -13.14
N SER A 261 -19.52 -18.52 -12.96
CA SER A 261 -18.66 -17.98 -14.01
C SER A 261 -17.19 -18.21 -13.64
N ASP A 262 -16.28 -17.92 -14.58
CA ASP A 262 -14.86 -18.13 -14.37
C ASP A 262 -14.33 -17.31 -13.21
N VAL A 263 -13.47 -17.90 -12.41
CA VAL A 263 -12.89 -17.26 -11.23
C VAL A 263 -11.67 -16.43 -11.63
N ALA A 264 -11.82 -15.11 -11.53
CA ALA A 264 -10.81 -14.15 -11.96
C ALA A 264 -9.85 -13.69 -10.84
N THR A 265 -10.25 -13.80 -9.58
CA THR A 265 -9.42 -13.39 -8.44
C THR A 265 -9.57 -14.32 -7.25
N LEU A 266 -8.44 -14.59 -6.60
CA LEU A 266 -8.31 -15.44 -5.42
C LEU A 266 -7.37 -14.79 -4.41
N ASN A 267 -7.75 -14.79 -3.13
CA ASN A 267 -6.87 -14.40 -2.04
C ASN A 267 -7.14 -15.19 -0.78
N PHE A 268 -6.10 -15.52 -0.03
CA PHE A 268 -6.24 -16.06 1.32
C PHE A 268 -6.28 -14.93 2.35
N MET A 269 -7.13 -15.07 3.33
CA MET A 269 -7.09 -14.29 4.55
C MET A 269 -5.91 -14.73 5.41
N LYS A 270 -5.17 -13.76 5.97
CA LYS A 270 -3.85 -14.01 6.59
C LYS A 270 -3.93 -14.49 8.03
N GLN A 271 -5.05 -14.23 8.71
CA GLN A 271 -5.26 -14.60 10.11
C GLN A 271 -6.22 -15.78 10.25
N SER A 272 -7.35 -15.73 9.53
CA SER A 272 -8.40 -16.74 9.62
C SER A 272 -8.20 -17.94 8.68
N ASN A 273 -7.22 -17.86 7.76
CA ASN A 273 -6.95 -18.86 6.73
C ASN A 273 -8.18 -19.18 5.83
N GLN A 274 -9.14 -18.23 5.74
CA GLN A 274 -10.27 -18.32 4.83
C GLN A 274 -9.80 -17.96 3.42
N LEU A 275 -10.48 -18.51 2.40
CA LEU A 275 -10.26 -18.15 1.00
C LEU A 275 -11.38 -17.21 0.54
N ILE A 276 -11.03 -16.17 -0.20
CA ILE A 276 -11.96 -15.28 -0.88
C ILE A 276 -11.75 -15.38 -2.38
N SER A 277 -12.83 -15.48 -3.13
CA SER A 277 -12.79 -15.62 -4.58
C SER A 277 -13.84 -14.72 -5.24
N GLY A 278 -13.50 -14.21 -6.45
CA GLY A 278 -14.40 -13.37 -7.25
C GLY A 278 -14.54 -13.88 -8.67
N ASP A 279 -15.79 -13.88 -9.16
CA ASP A 279 -16.16 -14.20 -10.54
C ASP A 279 -16.83 -13.02 -11.26
N ASN A 280 -17.74 -13.26 -12.17
CA ASN A 280 -18.56 -12.25 -12.82
C ASN A 280 -19.75 -11.86 -11.92
N GLY A 281 -19.48 -10.96 -10.98
CA GLY A 281 -20.46 -10.33 -10.09
C GLY A 281 -20.59 -10.92 -8.70
N SER A 282 -20.06 -12.13 -8.44
CA SER A 282 -20.16 -12.78 -7.12
C SER A 282 -18.82 -12.86 -6.40
N ILE A 283 -18.84 -12.64 -5.09
CA ILE A 283 -17.71 -12.88 -4.19
C ILE A 283 -18.10 -14.01 -3.25
N LEU A 284 -17.30 -15.07 -3.22
CA LEU A 284 -17.53 -16.21 -2.33
C LEU A 284 -16.46 -16.26 -1.25
N ILE A 285 -16.90 -16.49 -0.02
CA ILE A 285 -16.04 -16.72 1.15
C ILE A 285 -16.07 -18.21 1.47
N TRP A 286 -14.89 -18.80 1.55
CA TRP A 286 -14.71 -20.21 1.81
C TRP A 286 -14.02 -20.41 3.15
N THR A 287 -14.53 -21.34 3.93
CA THR A 287 -14.01 -21.71 5.24
C THR A 287 -13.70 -23.20 5.28
N TYR A 288 -12.62 -23.54 5.98
CA TYR A 288 -12.26 -24.93 6.26
C TYR A 288 -13.04 -25.40 7.50
N ASN A 289 -13.86 -26.42 7.34
CA ASN A 289 -14.73 -26.92 8.40
C ASN A 289 -14.07 -28.05 9.22
N ASN A 290 -14.75 -28.48 10.29
CA ASN A 290 -14.29 -29.57 11.16
C ASN A 290 -14.24 -30.95 10.46
N ASP A 291 -14.92 -31.10 9.33
CA ASP A 291 -14.92 -32.34 8.53
C ASP A 291 -13.74 -32.36 7.52
N ASN A 292 -12.76 -31.49 7.72
CA ASN A 292 -11.58 -31.33 6.86
C ASN A 292 -11.95 -31.04 5.40
N SER A 293 -12.96 -30.20 5.19
CA SER A 293 -13.37 -29.78 3.86
C SER A 293 -13.61 -28.28 3.76
N TRP A 294 -13.39 -27.74 2.59
CA TRP A 294 -13.71 -26.36 2.24
C TRP A 294 -15.17 -26.24 1.88
N ILE A 295 -15.87 -25.33 2.53
CA ILE A 295 -17.28 -25.00 2.27
C ILE A 295 -17.44 -23.51 1.99
N CYS A 296 -18.39 -23.16 1.13
CA CYS A 296 -18.77 -21.77 0.94
C CYS A 296 -19.60 -21.30 2.15
N SER A 297 -19.04 -20.40 2.93
CA SER A 297 -19.71 -19.83 4.11
C SER A 297 -20.58 -18.63 3.78
N GLN A 298 -20.24 -17.88 2.71
CA GLN A 298 -21.03 -16.76 2.25
C GLN A 298 -20.89 -16.59 0.74
N ASN A 299 -22.00 -16.26 0.06
CA ASN A 299 -22.05 -15.85 -1.34
C ASN A 299 -22.61 -14.43 -1.42
N ILE A 300 -21.78 -13.51 -1.88
CA ILE A 300 -22.07 -12.08 -1.93
C ILE A 300 -22.28 -11.68 -3.39
N LYS A 301 -23.49 -11.30 -3.75
CA LYS A 301 -23.80 -10.69 -5.05
C LYS A 301 -23.75 -9.17 -4.90
N GLY A 302 -22.70 -8.56 -5.36
CA GLY A 302 -22.47 -7.15 -5.10
C GLY A 302 -21.96 -6.32 -6.28
N HIS A 303 -21.37 -6.98 -7.27
CA HIS A 303 -20.99 -6.37 -8.54
C HIS A 303 -21.92 -6.85 -9.66
N SER A 304 -21.99 -6.10 -10.75
CA SER A 304 -22.81 -6.46 -11.92
C SER A 304 -21.98 -6.95 -13.11
N ASP A 305 -20.65 -7.03 -12.94
CA ASP A 305 -19.70 -7.48 -13.95
C ASP A 305 -18.45 -8.10 -13.29
N TRP A 306 -17.46 -8.50 -14.08
CA TRP A 306 -16.24 -9.17 -13.64
C TRP A 306 -15.52 -8.47 -12.49
N ILE A 307 -15.21 -9.22 -11.46
CA ILE A 307 -14.40 -8.74 -10.32
C ILE A 307 -12.93 -8.98 -10.64
N ARG A 308 -12.18 -7.88 -10.81
CA ARG A 308 -10.77 -7.92 -11.26
C ARG A 308 -9.78 -8.06 -10.13
N CYS A 309 -10.04 -7.40 -9.00
CA CYS A 309 -9.14 -7.41 -7.87
C CYS A 309 -9.91 -7.43 -6.56
N ILE A 310 -9.42 -8.19 -5.60
CA ILE A 310 -9.86 -8.17 -4.21
C ILE A 310 -8.60 -8.00 -3.35
N ILE A 311 -8.60 -7.02 -2.46
CA ILE A 311 -7.55 -6.81 -1.46
C ILE A 311 -8.15 -6.83 -0.06
N LEU A 312 -7.38 -7.29 0.91
CA LEU A 312 -7.79 -7.37 2.32
C LEU A 312 -6.91 -6.45 3.17
N ASP A 313 -7.49 -5.91 4.23
CA ASP A 313 -6.72 -5.27 5.27
C ASP A 313 -6.03 -6.30 6.19
N ASN A 314 -5.11 -5.82 7.03
CA ASN A 314 -4.33 -6.70 7.91
C ASN A 314 -5.16 -7.28 9.08
N ASN A 315 -6.29 -6.65 9.42
CA ASN A 315 -7.16 -7.07 10.53
C ASN A 315 -8.24 -8.07 10.07
N GLU A 316 -8.46 -8.17 8.76
CA GLU A 316 -9.51 -8.99 8.13
C GLU A 316 -10.94 -8.61 8.56
N ASP A 317 -11.15 -7.33 8.81
CA ASP A 317 -12.48 -6.73 9.03
C ASP A 317 -12.92 -5.85 7.84
N LEU A 318 -12.03 -5.63 6.87
CA LEU A 318 -12.27 -4.93 5.61
C LEU A 318 -11.68 -5.71 4.43
N PHE A 319 -12.44 -5.85 3.36
CA PHE A 319 -11.88 -6.10 2.05
C PHE A 319 -12.44 -5.11 1.02
N ILE A 320 -11.69 -4.90 -0.06
CA ILE A 320 -12.04 -3.95 -1.12
C ILE A 320 -11.98 -4.69 -2.44
N SER A 321 -13.00 -4.50 -3.28
CA SER A 321 -13.07 -5.11 -4.60
C SER A 321 -13.20 -4.07 -5.70
N SER A 322 -12.61 -4.36 -6.85
CA SER A 322 -12.78 -3.60 -8.09
C SER A 322 -13.37 -4.46 -9.21
N SER A 323 -14.10 -3.83 -10.12
CA SER A 323 -14.86 -4.54 -11.13
C SER A 323 -14.93 -3.80 -12.48
N ASP A 324 -15.25 -4.56 -13.52
CA ASP A 324 -15.62 -4.04 -14.84
C ASP A 324 -16.91 -3.23 -14.81
N ASP A 325 -17.72 -3.35 -13.74
CA ASP A 325 -18.89 -2.49 -13.50
C ASP A 325 -18.52 -1.04 -13.14
N LYS A 326 -17.21 -0.69 -13.21
CA LYS A 326 -16.62 0.64 -12.99
C LYS A 326 -16.64 1.08 -11.52
N THR A 327 -16.96 0.18 -10.60
CA THR A 327 -17.07 0.48 -9.18
C THR A 327 -15.93 -0.12 -8.36
N ILE A 328 -15.64 0.55 -7.25
CA ILE A 328 -14.83 0.05 -6.15
C ILE A 328 -15.74 -0.08 -4.95
N LYS A 329 -15.82 -1.25 -4.35
CA LYS A 329 -16.69 -1.52 -3.20
C LYS A 329 -15.88 -1.88 -1.97
N PHE A 330 -16.29 -1.32 -0.84
CA PHE A 330 -15.71 -1.52 0.48
C PHE A 330 -16.65 -2.39 1.31
N TRP A 331 -16.14 -3.51 1.77
CA TRP A 331 -16.90 -4.55 2.46
C TRP A 331 -16.38 -4.68 3.89
N VAL A 332 -17.28 -4.61 4.85
CA VAL A 332 -16.94 -4.74 6.26
C VAL A 332 -17.54 -5.99 6.87
N LYS A 333 -16.77 -6.62 7.76
CA LYS A 333 -17.19 -7.79 8.48
C LYS A 333 -18.02 -7.38 9.69
N LYS A 334 -19.28 -7.82 9.72
CA LYS A 334 -20.15 -7.82 10.90
C LYS A 334 -20.40 -9.27 11.28
N ASN A 335 -21.65 -9.72 11.34
CA ASN A 335 -21.95 -11.14 11.38
C ASN A 335 -21.64 -11.80 10.04
N GLU A 336 -21.89 -11.06 8.94
CA GLU A 336 -21.56 -11.38 7.56
C GLU A 336 -20.84 -10.22 6.91
N TRP A 337 -20.23 -10.43 5.75
CA TRP A 337 -19.65 -9.40 4.94
C TRP A 337 -20.74 -8.58 4.24
N ILE A 338 -20.73 -7.28 4.44
CA ILE A 338 -21.69 -6.35 3.85
C ILE A 338 -20.99 -5.21 3.13
N CYS A 339 -21.54 -4.76 2.01
CA CYS A 339 -21.05 -3.57 1.32
C CYS A 339 -21.38 -2.33 2.17
N GLN A 340 -20.34 -1.67 2.66
CA GLN A 340 -20.47 -0.43 3.42
C GLN A 340 -20.50 0.78 2.50
N GLN A 341 -19.67 0.78 1.45
CA GLN A 341 -19.51 1.93 0.58
C GLN A 341 -19.19 1.50 -0.86
N THR A 342 -19.63 2.31 -1.83
CA THR A 342 -19.29 2.17 -3.25
C THR A 342 -18.75 3.49 -3.77
N ILE A 343 -17.63 3.44 -4.51
CA ILE A 343 -17.04 4.57 -5.25
C ILE A 343 -17.25 4.31 -6.74
N GLN A 344 -17.75 5.33 -7.47
CA GLN A 344 -18.07 5.28 -8.91
C GLN A 344 -17.36 6.38 -9.69
N ASP A 345 -16.13 6.68 -9.32
CA ASP A 345 -15.34 7.77 -9.90
C ASP A 345 -14.56 7.35 -11.15
N HIS A 346 -14.48 6.04 -11.44
CA HIS A 346 -13.99 5.51 -12.71
C HIS A 346 -15.09 5.49 -13.76
N SER A 347 -14.73 5.76 -15.02
CA SER A 347 -15.64 5.73 -16.19
C SER A 347 -15.54 4.44 -17.01
N SER A 348 -14.56 3.59 -16.74
CA SER A 348 -14.36 2.26 -17.35
C SER A 348 -13.94 1.22 -16.30
N CYS A 349 -13.62 0.00 -16.74
CA CYS A 349 -13.22 -1.14 -15.92
C CYS A 349 -12.09 -0.77 -14.95
N VAL A 350 -12.24 -1.17 -13.67
CA VAL A 350 -11.21 -0.94 -12.63
C VAL A 350 -10.39 -2.22 -12.48
N GLN A 351 -9.12 -2.16 -12.90
CA GLN A 351 -8.27 -3.34 -13.08
C GLN A 351 -7.57 -3.80 -11.80
N GLN A 352 -6.97 -2.89 -11.04
CA GLN A 352 -6.25 -3.26 -9.83
C GLN A 352 -6.40 -2.24 -8.72
N LEU A 353 -6.28 -2.74 -7.48
CA LEU A 353 -6.25 -2.01 -6.24
C LEU A 353 -4.95 -2.30 -5.47
N SER A 354 -4.50 -1.34 -4.69
CA SER A 354 -3.46 -1.57 -3.68
C SER A 354 -3.74 -0.73 -2.43
N LEU A 355 -3.51 -1.33 -1.28
CA LEU A 355 -3.67 -0.70 0.04
C LEU A 355 -2.30 -0.34 0.59
N ASN A 356 -2.16 0.85 1.17
CA ASN A 356 -0.90 1.27 1.76
C ASN A 356 -0.61 0.52 3.08
N GLU A 357 0.61 0.67 3.61
CA GLU A 357 1.03 0.00 4.83
C GLU A 357 0.21 0.42 6.06
N GLN A 358 -0.20 1.69 6.13
CA GLN A 358 -1.02 2.21 7.23
C GLN A 358 -2.50 1.82 7.12
N GLN A 359 -2.91 1.14 6.05
CA GLN A 359 -4.29 0.66 5.81
C GLN A 359 -5.33 1.79 5.74
N ASN A 360 -4.92 2.99 5.40
CA ASN A 360 -5.77 4.18 5.35
C ASN A 360 -5.83 4.85 3.98
N GLN A 361 -5.08 4.34 2.99
CA GLN A 361 -5.12 4.80 1.61
C GLN A 361 -5.19 3.63 0.64
N VAL A 362 -6.03 3.77 -0.37
CA VAL A 362 -6.17 2.84 -1.49
C VAL A 362 -5.85 3.58 -2.78
N ILE A 363 -5.09 2.95 -3.65
CA ILE A 363 -4.94 3.38 -5.03
C ILE A 363 -5.65 2.41 -5.95
N SER A 364 -6.21 2.93 -7.03
CA SER A 364 -6.85 2.13 -8.10
C SER A 364 -6.39 2.61 -9.47
N CYS A 365 -6.37 1.71 -10.45
CA CYS A 365 -6.20 2.06 -11.85
C CYS A 365 -7.24 1.35 -12.71
N GLY A 366 -7.57 1.97 -13.84
CA GLY A 366 -8.59 1.46 -14.74
C GLY A 366 -8.32 1.73 -16.22
N GLU A 367 -9.22 1.24 -17.05
CA GLU A 367 -9.16 1.44 -18.51
C GLU A 367 -9.49 2.87 -18.93
N ASP A 368 -10.00 3.70 -18.04
CA ASP A 368 -10.28 5.12 -18.27
C ASP A 368 -9.03 6.02 -18.19
N SER A 369 -7.86 5.42 -18.10
CA SER A 369 -6.59 6.14 -17.98
C SER A 369 -6.54 7.03 -16.71
N LEU A 370 -7.19 6.61 -15.64
CA LEU A 370 -7.16 7.28 -14.34
C LEU A 370 -6.50 6.41 -13.28
N ILE A 371 -5.74 7.06 -12.39
CA ILE A 371 -5.36 6.53 -11.09
C ILE A 371 -6.13 7.33 -10.05
N LEU A 372 -6.86 6.67 -9.17
CA LEU A 372 -7.49 7.32 -8.02
C LEU A 372 -6.66 7.09 -6.77
N ILE A 373 -6.47 8.14 -5.98
CA ILE A 373 -5.97 8.06 -4.61
C ILE A 373 -7.17 8.26 -3.70
N ILE A 374 -7.50 7.24 -2.93
CA ILE A 374 -8.68 7.17 -2.06
C ILE A 374 -8.18 7.07 -0.63
N GLU A 375 -8.69 7.91 0.25
CA GLU A 375 -8.24 7.99 1.64
C GLU A 375 -9.42 7.81 2.60
N GLN A 376 -9.17 7.12 3.72
CA GLN A 376 -10.16 6.96 4.77
C GLN A 376 -10.23 8.23 5.63
N SER A 377 -11.39 8.89 5.62
CA SER A 377 -11.63 10.11 6.40
C SER A 377 -11.85 9.79 7.88
N GLN A 378 -11.33 10.64 8.76
CA GLN A 378 -11.62 10.62 10.18
C GLN A 378 -12.61 11.74 10.53
N PRO A 379 -13.58 11.56 11.45
CA PRO A 379 -13.80 10.38 12.31
C PRO A 379 -14.72 9.31 11.72
N ASN A 380 -15.36 9.56 10.56
CA ASN A 380 -16.47 8.74 10.05
C ASN A 380 -16.03 7.44 9.36
N LYS A 381 -14.73 7.22 9.17
CA LYS A 381 -14.14 6.08 8.46
C LYS A 381 -14.68 5.88 7.03
N ASN A 382 -15.23 6.91 6.40
CA ASN A 382 -15.65 6.88 5.01
C ASN A 382 -14.45 7.04 4.07
N TRP A 383 -14.48 6.33 2.95
CA TRP A 383 -13.47 6.43 1.92
C TRP A 383 -13.82 7.52 0.92
N ILE A 384 -12.92 8.44 0.68
CA ILE A 384 -13.13 9.59 -0.23
C ILE A 384 -11.99 9.67 -1.25
N VAL A 385 -12.35 9.98 -2.48
CA VAL A 385 -11.36 10.22 -3.54
C VAL A 385 -10.68 11.56 -3.27
N LYS A 386 -9.39 11.52 -2.94
CA LYS A 386 -8.56 12.70 -2.65
C LYS A 386 -7.96 13.29 -3.90
N GLN A 387 -7.55 12.42 -4.83
CA GLN A 387 -6.88 12.85 -6.04
C GLN A 387 -7.23 11.91 -7.20
N LYS A 388 -7.38 12.51 -8.38
CA LYS A 388 -7.46 11.81 -9.67
C LYS A 388 -6.22 12.18 -10.47
N ILE A 389 -5.45 11.19 -10.87
CA ILE A 389 -4.26 11.37 -11.71
C ILE A 389 -4.60 10.87 -13.10
N GLN A 390 -4.59 11.79 -14.08
CA GLN A 390 -4.72 11.43 -15.48
C GLN A 390 -3.40 10.87 -15.98
N VAL A 391 -3.44 9.70 -16.62
CA VAL A 391 -2.28 9.04 -17.23
C VAL A 391 -2.49 8.91 -18.74
N ASP A 392 -1.41 8.69 -19.49
CA ASP A 392 -1.45 8.69 -20.96
C ASP A 392 -2.20 7.50 -21.56
N CYS A 393 -2.34 6.40 -20.82
CA CYS A 393 -3.06 5.21 -21.26
C CYS A 393 -3.63 4.41 -20.10
N CYS A 394 -4.48 3.44 -20.43
CA CYS A 394 -5.13 2.58 -19.44
C CYS A 394 -4.10 1.87 -18.52
N GLY A 395 -4.47 1.75 -17.25
CA GLY A 395 -3.67 1.12 -16.21
C GLY A 395 -4.09 -0.33 -15.98
N LEU A 396 -3.11 -1.23 -15.94
CA LEU A 396 -3.36 -2.65 -15.66
C LEU A 396 -2.94 -3.06 -14.26
N ARG A 397 -1.85 -2.48 -13.73
CA ARG A 397 -1.30 -2.86 -12.43
C ARG A 397 -0.76 -1.67 -11.68
N LEU A 398 -0.90 -1.73 -10.38
CA LEU A 398 -0.26 -0.80 -9.46
C LEU A 398 -0.03 -1.46 -8.10
N CYS A 399 0.96 -0.95 -7.37
CA CYS A 399 1.29 -1.48 -6.05
C CYS A 399 1.94 -0.40 -5.20
N PHE A 400 1.48 -0.23 -3.95
CA PHE A 400 2.22 0.55 -2.98
C PHE A 400 3.53 -0.15 -2.61
N ILE A 401 4.61 0.63 -2.60
CA ILE A 401 5.92 0.24 -2.09
C ILE A 401 6.05 0.67 -0.62
N ASN A 402 5.55 1.86 -0.32
CA ASN A 402 5.39 2.41 1.03
C ASN A 402 4.21 3.41 1.04
N ASN A 403 4.01 4.16 2.13
CA ASN A 403 2.88 5.08 2.23
C ASN A 403 2.89 6.25 1.22
N ASN A 404 4.05 6.56 0.62
CA ASN A 404 4.23 7.71 -0.27
C ASN A 404 4.65 7.32 -1.69
N LEU A 405 5.02 6.06 -1.91
CA LEU A 405 5.58 5.57 -3.16
C LEU A 405 4.76 4.40 -3.69
N PHE A 406 4.36 4.47 -4.95
CA PHE A 406 3.70 3.35 -5.63
C PHE A 406 4.18 3.19 -7.06
N THR A 407 4.04 1.98 -7.58
CA THR A 407 4.36 1.64 -8.96
C THR A 407 3.08 1.52 -9.78
N PHE A 408 3.18 1.80 -11.06
CA PHE A 408 2.09 1.73 -12.02
C PHE A 408 2.58 1.11 -13.34
N GLN A 409 1.88 0.09 -13.81
CA GLN A 409 2.13 -0.56 -15.09
C GLN A 409 1.02 -0.22 -16.07
N PRO A 410 1.29 0.58 -17.11
CA PRO A 410 0.34 0.84 -18.17
C PRO A 410 0.16 -0.37 -19.09
N ALA A 411 -0.93 -0.38 -19.86
CA ALA A 411 -1.20 -1.40 -20.88
C ALA A 411 -0.27 -1.29 -22.08
N TYR A 412 0.14 -0.07 -22.41
CA TYR A 412 0.99 0.18 -23.58
C TYR A 412 2.29 0.85 -23.15
N GLY A 413 3.38 0.52 -23.86
CA GLY A 413 4.69 1.10 -23.63
C GLY A 413 5.62 0.18 -22.85
N ASN A 414 6.88 0.62 -22.75
CA ASN A 414 8.00 -0.20 -22.25
C ASN A 414 8.37 0.12 -20.80
N MET A 415 7.54 0.90 -20.12
CA MET A 415 7.89 1.48 -18.82
C MET A 415 6.92 1.07 -17.76
N MET A 416 7.44 0.74 -16.59
CA MET A 416 6.72 0.82 -15.33
C MET A 416 7.01 2.21 -14.76
N TYR A 417 5.97 2.92 -14.35
CA TYR A 417 6.10 4.23 -13.73
C TYR A 417 6.19 4.07 -12.21
N VAL A 418 6.95 4.96 -11.61
CA VAL A 418 7.01 5.08 -10.16
C VAL A 418 6.50 6.46 -9.80
N TYR A 419 5.47 6.49 -9.00
CA TYR A 419 4.87 7.70 -8.47
C TYR A 419 5.28 7.84 -7.02
N GLU A 420 6.11 8.84 -6.78
CA GLU A 420 6.21 9.42 -5.46
C GLU A 420 5.16 10.53 -5.40
N MET A 421 4.65 10.90 -4.26
CA MET A 421 3.69 12.02 -4.17
C MET A 421 4.22 13.30 -4.85
N ASN A 422 5.45 13.27 -5.38
CA ASN A 422 6.17 14.33 -6.11
C ASN A 422 6.91 13.91 -7.41
N SER A 423 6.63 12.73 -7.99
CA SER A 423 7.05 12.21 -9.32
C SER A 423 8.48 11.71 -9.58
N VAL A 424 8.62 10.47 -10.10
CA VAL A 424 9.79 9.93 -10.85
C VAL A 424 9.36 8.77 -11.76
N ASN A 425 10.02 8.59 -12.96
CA ASN A 425 9.74 7.51 -13.93
C ASN A 425 10.91 6.52 -14.02
N ILE A 426 10.62 5.21 -14.13
CA ILE A 426 11.62 4.15 -14.32
C ILE A 426 11.27 3.26 -15.51
N THR A 427 12.26 2.93 -16.34
CA THR A 427 12.12 2.10 -17.54
C THR A 427 12.29 0.61 -17.21
N ILE A 428 11.35 -0.24 -17.64
CA ILE A 428 11.44 -1.69 -17.55
C ILE A 428 10.99 -2.29 -18.90
N ASN A 429 11.74 -3.24 -19.42
CA ASN A 429 11.53 -4.08 -20.62
C ASN A 429 10.63 -3.56 -21.76
N GLN A 430 10.99 -3.87 -23.01
CA GLN A 430 10.23 -3.50 -24.23
C GLN A 430 9.06 -4.47 -24.46
N GLY A 431 7.88 -3.97 -24.80
CA GLY A 431 6.69 -4.73 -25.16
C GLY A 431 5.39 -4.02 -24.82
N ASN A 432 4.28 -4.49 -25.39
CA ASN A 432 2.95 -4.05 -24.99
C ASN A 432 2.35 -5.05 -24.00
N GLU A 433 1.82 -4.57 -22.90
CA GLU A 433 1.17 -5.42 -21.92
C GLU A 433 -0.22 -5.84 -22.42
N VAL A 434 -0.46 -7.13 -22.50
CA VAL A 434 -1.78 -7.71 -22.80
C VAL A 434 -2.03 -8.81 -21.77
N GLY A 435 -2.83 -8.54 -20.78
CA GLY A 435 -3.17 -9.53 -19.75
C GLY A 435 -3.41 -8.88 -18.38
N TRP A 436 -4.62 -9.06 -17.86
CA TRP A 436 -5.16 -8.24 -16.78
C TRP A 436 -4.92 -8.80 -15.36
N LEU A 437 -4.78 -10.10 -15.21
CA LEU A 437 -5.00 -10.78 -13.93
C LEU A 437 -3.72 -11.27 -13.21
N PHE A 438 -2.57 -10.65 -13.42
CA PHE A 438 -1.36 -10.92 -12.64
C PHE A 438 -1.09 -9.70 -11.74
N PRO A 439 -1.41 -9.73 -10.43
CA PRO A 439 -1.23 -8.57 -9.56
C PRO A 439 0.25 -8.21 -9.37
N GLN A 440 0.57 -6.91 -9.35
CA GLN A 440 1.83 -6.49 -8.76
C GLN A 440 1.82 -6.77 -7.25
N GLN A 441 2.94 -7.27 -6.74
CA GLN A 441 3.09 -7.55 -5.31
C GLN A 441 4.45 -7.06 -4.82
N PHE A 442 4.44 -6.36 -3.68
CA PHE A 442 5.66 -5.92 -3.02
C PHE A 442 5.86 -6.67 -1.71
N ILE A 443 6.93 -7.44 -1.61
CA ILE A 443 7.31 -8.19 -0.41
C ILE A 443 8.33 -7.38 0.38
N LYS A 444 7.84 -6.65 1.37
CA LYS A 444 8.65 -5.73 2.19
C LYS A 444 9.86 -6.40 2.84
N LYS A 445 9.70 -7.59 3.38
CA LYS A 445 10.81 -8.35 4.04
C LYS A 445 11.98 -8.64 3.10
N ARG A 446 11.73 -8.73 1.80
CA ARG A 446 12.74 -9.02 0.78
C ARG A 446 13.08 -7.80 -0.09
N GLN A 447 12.38 -6.68 0.13
CA GLN A 447 12.46 -5.50 -0.73
C GLN A 447 12.27 -5.87 -2.21
N LEU A 448 11.30 -6.74 -2.48
CA LEU A 448 11.08 -7.37 -3.78
C LEU A 448 9.71 -7.00 -4.34
N LEU A 449 9.72 -6.40 -5.52
CA LEU A 449 8.53 -6.17 -6.34
C LEU A 449 8.47 -7.24 -7.45
N VAL A 450 7.32 -7.89 -7.57
CA VAL A 450 7.00 -8.74 -8.73
C VAL A 450 6.12 -7.96 -9.68
N ASN A 451 6.54 -7.88 -10.93
CA ASN A 451 5.80 -7.20 -11.99
C ASN A 451 5.76 -8.06 -13.27
N LYS A 452 4.58 -8.38 -13.73
CA LYS A 452 4.40 -9.01 -15.04
C LYS A 452 4.33 -7.92 -16.12
N HIS A 453 5.10 -8.06 -17.18
CA HIS A 453 5.05 -7.20 -18.37
C HIS A 453 5.27 -8.00 -19.64
N ASP A 454 4.34 -7.93 -20.58
CA ASP A 454 4.27 -8.77 -21.78
C ASP A 454 4.44 -10.26 -21.42
N LYS A 455 5.36 -10.94 -22.01
CA LYS A 455 5.70 -12.35 -21.72
C LYS A 455 6.76 -12.55 -20.62
N TYR A 456 6.97 -11.53 -19.79
CA TYR A 456 7.98 -11.58 -18.73
C TYR A 456 7.33 -11.40 -17.35
N VAL A 457 7.83 -12.16 -16.38
CA VAL A 457 7.64 -11.89 -14.95
C VAL A 457 8.96 -11.36 -14.41
N ASN A 458 8.98 -10.10 -14.04
CA ASN A 458 10.14 -9.39 -13.56
C ASN A 458 10.20 -9.39 -12.04
N LEU A 459 11.35 -9.75 -11.52
CA LEU A 459 11.69 -9.74 -10.10
C LEU A 459 12.62 -8.57 -9.87
N ILE A 460 12.10 -7.55 -9.20
CA ILE A 460 12.70 -6.23 -9.12
C ILE A 460 13.02 -5.93 -7.66
N ARG A 461 14.28 -5.73 -7.35
CA ARG A 461 14.72 -5.32 -6.02
C ARG A 461 14.52 -3.83 -5.85
N PHE A 462 13.92 -3.43 -4.75
CA PHE A 462 13.88 -2.06 -4.28
C PHE A 462 15.06 -1.87 -3.31
N THR A 463 15.95 -0.93 -3.61
CA THR A 463 17.18 -0.70 -2.84
C THR A 463 16.99 0.40 -1.79
N GLU A 464 17.87 0.46 -0.81
CA GLU A 464 17.85 1.49 0.24
C GLU A 464 17.98 2.91 -0.32
N ASN A 465 18.56 3.07 -1.52
CA ASN A 465 18.69 4.36 -2.22
C ASN A 465 17.43 4.67 -3.06
N SER A 466 16.29 4.07 -2.77
CA SER A 466 15.03 4.23 -3.52
C SER A 466 15.14 3.90 -5.00
N GLN A 467 16.07 3.03 -5.38
CA GLN A 467 16.26 2.59 -6.77
C GLN A 467 15.64 1.20 -6.96
N PHE A 468 15.13 0.97 -8.16
CA PHE A 468 14.62 -0.33 -8.59
C PHE A 468 15.65 -1.00 -9.51
N LYS A 469 16.02 -2.24 -9.19
CA LYS A 469 16.94 -3.04 -9.98
C LYS A 469 16.29 -4.35 -10.38
N VAL A 470 16.20 -4.62 -11.67
CA VAL A 470 15.74 -5.94 -12.14
C VAL A 470 16.82 -6.98 -11.82
N GLU A 471 16.50 -7.93 -10.95
CA GLU A 471 17.40 -9.04 -10.59
C GLU A 471 17.20 -10.24 -11.51
N GLN A 472 15.95 -10.50 -11.91
CA GLN A 472 15.63 -11.58 -12.82
C GLN A 472 14.41 -11.21 -13.67
N SER A 473 14.44 -11.60 -14.96
CA SER A 473 13.27 -11.59 -15.85
C SER A 473 13.01 -13.02 -16.30
N ILE A 474 11.90 -13.59 -15.89
CA ILE A 474 11.47 -14.93 -16.29
C ILE A 474 10.66 -14.79 -17.56
N GLN A 475 11.16 -15.34 -18.66
CA GLN A 475 10.52 -15.28 -19.97
C GLN A 475 9.60 -16.49 -20.18
N PHE A 476 8.41 -16.24 -20.70
CA PHE A 476 7.45 -17.24 -21.17
C PHE A 476 7.30 -17.13 -22.69
N GLU A 477 6.63 -18.08 -23.32
CA GLU A 477 6.43 -18.03 -24.77
C GLU A 477 5.34 -17.03 -25.17
N LYS A 478 4.25 -16.96 -24.37
CA LYS A 478 3.11 -16.04 -24.56
C LYS A 478 2.94 -15.14 -23.35
N ASN A 479 2.08 -14.13 -23.50
CA ASN A 479 1.78 -13.13 -22.47
C ASN A 479 0.62 -13.48 -21.54
N HIS A 480 -0.11 -14.56 -21.79
CA HIS A 480 -1.15 -15.06 -20.87
C HIS A 480 -0.49 -15.86 -19.75
N ILE A 481 -0.04 -15.15 -18.74
CA ILE A 481 0.65 -15.65 -17.56
C ILE A 481 -0.13 -15.17 -16.34
N PHE A 482 -0.44 -16.07 -15.44
CA PHE A 482 -1.13 -15.79 -14.18
C PHE A 482 -0.33 -16.38 -13.02
N GLY A 483 -0.41 -15.79 -11.86
CA GLY A 483 0.35 -16.30 -10.73
C GLY A 483 0.41 -15.35 -9.55
N GLN A 484 1.09 -15.80 -8.51
CA GLN A 484 1.27 -15.09 -7.27
C GLN A 484 2.60 -15.45 -6.61
N LEU A 485 3.18 -14.48 -5.90
CA LEU A 485 4.29 -14.71 -5.00
C LEU A 485 3.77 -14.94 -3.58
N SER A 486 4.35 -15.89 -2.84
CA SER A 486 4.02 -16.10 -1.43
C SER A 486 4.37 -14.88 -0.57
N ASP A 487 3.64 -14.66 0.54
CA ASP A 487 3.83 -13.51 1.43
C ASP A 487 5.23 -13.41 2.06
N ASP A 488 5.93 -14.54 2.18
CA ASP A 488 7.32 -14.61 2.63
C ASP A 488 8.34 -14.43 1.50
N GLY A 489 7.85 -14.41 0.24
CA GLY A 489 8.66 -14.32 -0.96
C GLY A 489 9.48 -15.58 -1.25
N GLU A 490 9.13 -16.73 -0.68
CA GLU A 490 9.87 -17.98 -0.90
C GLU A 490 9.47 -18.68 -2.19
N TYR A 491 8.16 -18.63 -2.56
CA TYR A 491 7.63 -19.35 -3.71
C TYR A 491 6.91 -18.42 -4.68
N LEU A 492 7.27 -18.49 -5.96
CA LEU A 492 6.53 -17.91 -7.08
C LEU A 492 5.79 -19.03 -7.80
N ILE A 493 4.47 -18.96 -7.81
CA ILE A 493 3.60 -19.93 -8.47
C ILE A 493 3.03 -19.26 -9.72
N THR A 494 3.17 -19.90 -10.88
CA THR A 494 2.70 -19.36 -12.16
C THR A 494 1.99 -20.44 -12.97
N TRP A 495 0.99 -20.04 -13.74
CA TRP A 495 0.43 -20.82 -14.83
C TRP A 495 0.57 -20.02 -16.13
N ASP A 496 0.87 -20.68 -17.24
CA ASP A 496 0.92 -20.04 -18.55
C ASP A 496 0.19 -20.87 -19.63
N GLU A 497 -0.34 -20.15 -20.62
CA GLU A 497 -1.17 -20.73 -21.69
C GLU A 497 -0.40 -21.73 -22.57
N THR A 498 0.91 -21.64 -22.67
CA THR A 498 1.70 -22.49 -23.55
C THR A 498 2.02 -23.83 -22.87
N SER A 499 2.60 -23.79 -21.69
CA SER A 499 2.92 -25.02 -20.95
C SER A 499 1.66 -25.71 -20.43
N LYS A 500 0.62 -24.93 -20.12
CA LYS A 500 -0.60 -25.40 -19.44
C LYS A 500 -0.26 -26.17 -18.17
N GLU A 501 0.69 -25.62 -17.42
CA GLU A 501 1.16 -26.18 -16.16
C GLU A 501 1.17 -25.13 -15.07
N ILE A 502 0.80 -25.52 -13.86
CA ILE A 502 1.09 -24.75 -12.66
C ILE A 502 2.54 -25.05 -12.30
N GLN A 503 3.41 -24.07 -12.48
CA GLN A 503 4.84 -24.16 -12.23
C GLN A 503 5.18 -23.48 -10.90
N ILE A 504 6.05 -24.10 -10.13
CA ILE A 504 6.52 -23.60 -8.84
C ILE A 504 7.99 -23.26 -8.96
N ARG A 505 8.31 -22.02 -8.58
CA ARG A 505 9.71 -21.57 -8.48
C ARG A 505 10.02 -21.21 -7.04
N ARG A 506 11.21 -21.59 -6.60
CA ARG A 506 11.69 -21.30 -5.25
C ARG A 506 12.78 -20.25 -5.27
N PHE A 507 12.73 -19.35 -4.30
CA PHE A 507 13.78 -18.37 -4.05
C PHE A 507 15.13 -19.06 -3.75
N LYS A 508 16.18 -18.60 -4.39
CA LYS A 508 17.56 -19.07 -4.17
C LYS A 508 18.49 -17.86 -4.10
N GLN A 509 19.15 -17.72 -3.01
CA GLN A 509 20.19 -16.71 -2.85
C GLN A 509 21.50 -17.28 -3.41
N GLN A 510 22.16 -16.55 -4.30
CA GLN A 510 23.43 -16.91 -4.91
C GLN A 510 24.62 -16.61 -4.02
#